data_f1f7286e016a65b8577c3f16012caee1
#
_entry.id   f1f7286e016a65b8577c3f16012caee1
#
_cell.length_a   1.000
_cell.length_b   1.000
_cell.length_c   1.000
_cell.angle_alpha   90.00
_cell.angle_beta   90.00
_cell.angle_gamma   90.00
#
_symmetry.space_group_name_H-M   'P 1'
#
loop_
_entity.id
_entity.type
_entity.pdbx_description
1 polymer ?
#
loop_
_entity_poly.entity_id
_entity_poly.type
_entity_poly.pdbx_seq_one_letter_code
_entity_poly.pdbx_strand_id
1 'polypeptide(L)'
;MKQGVAIIGGGLMGSGIAQIFAANNHAVTVYDITNDALEKAKRDITDICIFMGVDATLVTSIAFQTDLRQAVESADVVIESAPEKPEVKIQIFAALDEMTSPHALLASNTSVIPISTIARDVRRKNRVMGAHFWNPPYLVPLVEVVEAEFTDSDASARMIELLASVGQEPVRVAKDIPGFIGNRLQHALKREAIALVANGVCDAETVDRVIKLGFGARLGVLGTLEQSDLVGLNLTLDIHRIVMADLDVTPGPHPYLEKLVSDGHLGMKSGAGFYEWTEEKADGVRQRLRTFLSRQVAERRAQTAGVRK
;
A
#
# COMPACT_ATOMS: atom_id res chain seq x y z
N MET A 1 -11.85 6.35 20.24
CA MET A 1 -11.93 7.82 20.49
C MET A 1 -11.64 8.52 19.16
N LYS A 2 -12.27 9.69 18.91
CA LYS A 2 -11.97 10.53 17.74
C LYS A 2 -10.55 11.10 17.91
N GLN A 3 -9.72 10.99 16.87
CA GLN A 3 -8.34 11.51 16.84
C GLN A 3 -8.21 12.54 15.73
N GLY A 4 -7.27 13.47 15.89
CA GLY A 4 -6.81 14.35 14.83
C GLY A 4 -5.83 13.58 13.93
N VAL A 5 -6.14 13.47 12.64
CA VAL A 5 -5.32 12.74 11.65
C VAL A 5 -4.90 13.70 10.54
N ALA A 6 -3.59 13.89 10.39
CA ALA A 6 -3.04 14.68 9.29
C ALA A 6 -2.49 13.75 8.20
N ILE A 7 -2.87 14.02 6.95
CA ILE A 7 -2.40 13.31 5.77
C ILE A 7 -1.49 14.24 4.97
N ILE A 8 -0.24 13.86 4.81
CA ILE A 8 0.77 14.63 4.08
C ILE A 8 0.90 14.10 2.65
N GLY A 9 0.40 14.88 1.70
CA GLY A 9 0.25 14.48 0.30
C GLY A 9 -1.18 14.09 -0.05
N GLY A 10 -1.88 14.92 -0.84
CA GLY A 10 -3.25 14.74 -1.31
C GLY A 10 -3.36 13.93 -2.61
N GLY A 11 -2.33 13.13 -2.94
CA GLY A 11 -2.35 12.26 -4.12
C GLY A 11 -3.31 11.07 -3.98
N LEU A 12 -3.21 10.11 -4.91
CA LEU A 12 -4.08 8.93 -4.98
C LEU A 12 -4.22 8.19 -3.64
N MET A 13 -3.07 7.92 -2.99
CA MET A 13 -3.08 7.21 -1.69
C MET A 13 -3.61 8.10 -0.57
N GLY A 14 -3.11 9.34 -0.47
CA GLY A 14 -3.51 10.26 0.60
C GLY A 14 -4.99 10.61 0.56
N SER A 15 -5.58 10.81 -0.61
CA SER A 15 -7.02 11.03 -0.78
C SER A 15 -7.84 9.83 -0.29
N GLY A 16 -7.43 8.61 -0.65
CA GLY A 16 -8.10 7.41 -0.17
C GLY A 16 -7.97 7.18 1.33
N ILE A 17 -6.79 7.45 1.91
CA ILE A 17 -6.56 7.36 3.36
C ILE A 17 -7.39 8.43 4.09
N ALA A 18 -7.41 9.66 3.59
CA ALA A 18 -8.22 10.73 4.17
C ALA A 18 -9.71 10.37 4.20
N GLN A 19 -10.24 9.80 3.11
CA GLN A 19 -11.62 9.32 3.04
C GLN A 19 -11.91 8.24 4.10
N ILE A 20 -11.02 7.26 4.29
CA ILE A 20 -11.19 6.19 5.30
C ILE A 20 -11.35 6.80 6.69
N PHE A 21 -10.44 7.68 7.10
CA PHE A 21 -10.48 8.28 8.44
C PHE A 21 -11.68 9.20 8.62
N ALA A 22 -11.98 10.03 7.64
CA ALA A 22 -13.14 10.93 7.71
C ALA A 22 -14.46 10.15 7.77
N ALA A 23 -14.63 9.08 6.99
CA ALA A 23 -15.82 8.21 7.03
C ALA A 23 -16.01 7.52 8.39
N ASN A 24 -14.96 7.41 9.19
CA ASN A 24 -14.99 6.87 10.55
C ASN A 24 -15.00 8.00 11.63
N ASN A 25 -15.39 9.21 11.23
CA ASN A 25 -15.59 10.38 12.11
C ASN A 25 -14.31 10.89 12.80
N HIS A 26 -13.13 10.66 12.27
CA HIS A 26 -11.91 11.32 12.70
C HIS A 26 -11.85 12.76 12.17
N ALA A 27 -11.16 13.65 12.89
CA ALA A 27 -10.87 14.99 12.41
C ALA A 27 -9.69 14.91 11.45
N VAL A 28 -9.94 15.09 10.13
CA VAL A 28 -8.92 14.90 9.10
C VAL A 28 -8.46 16.23 8.54
N THR A 29 -7.13 16.39 8.42
CA THR A 29 -6.51 17.50 7.69
C THR A 29 -5.64 16.93 6.59
N VAL A 30 -5.83 17.37 5.34
CA VAL A 30 -4.98 17.03 4.20
C VAL A 30 -4.05 18.20 3.90
N TYR A 31 -2.76 17.94 3.86
CA TYR A 31 -1.74 18.87 3.43
C TYR A 31 -1.22 18.53 2.06
N ASP A 32 -1.07 19.54 1.20
CA ASP A 32 -0.27 19.44 -0.01
C ASP A 32 0.40 20.79 -0.31
N ILE A 33 1.42 20.79 -1.16
CA ILE A 33 2.25 21.98 -1.43
C ILE A 33 1.55 23.05 -2.25
N THR A 34 0.45 22.73 -2.95
CA THR A 34 -0.30 23.67 -3.78
C THR A 34 -1.81 23.57 -3.59
N ASN A 35 -2.51 24.68 -3.79
CA ASN A 35 -3.97 24.68 -3.79
C ASN A 35 -4.55 23.79 -4.91
N ASP A 36 -3.91 23.71 -6.09
CA ASP A 36 -4.37 22.86 -7.18
C ASP A 36 -4.36 21.37 -6.81
N ALA A 37 -3.31 20.95 -6.08
CA ALA A 37 -3.23 19.58 -5.55
C ALA A 37 -4.33 19.33 -4.51
N LEU A 38 -4.61 20.29 -3.64
CA LEU A 38 -5.71 20.19 -2.65
C LEU A 38 -7.09 20.15 -3.32
N GLU A 39 -7.32 20.97 -4.35
CA GLU A 39 -8.59 20.94 -5.11
C GLU A 39 -8.74 19.60 -5.86
N LYS A 40 -7.64 19.04 -6.37
CA LYS A 40 -7.65 17.69 -6.93
C LYS A 40 -7.98 16.66 -5.85
N ALA A 41 -7.36 16.73 -4.68
CA ALA A 41 -7.64 15.82 -3.56
C ALA A 41 -9.12 15.87 -3.13
N LYS A 42 -9.74 17.04 -3.08
CA LYS A 42 -11.19 17.20 -2.80
C LYS A 42 -12.05 16.45 -3.82
N ARG A 43 -11.74 16.58 -5.11
CA ARG A 43 -12.45 15.87 -6.18
C ARG A 43 -12.25 14.35 -6.04
N ASP A 44 -11.01 13.90 -5.87
CA ASP A 44 -10.68 12.49 -5.72
C ASP A 44 -11.42 11.87 -4.52
N ILE A 45 -11.45 12.56 -3.36
CA ILE A 45 -12.18 12.11 -2.17
C ILE A 45 -13.69 12.05 -2.43
N THR A 46 -14.25 13.05 -3.09
CA THR A 46 -15.67 13.07 -3.48
C THR A 46 -16.01 11.88 -4.36
N ASP A 47 -15.22 11.61 -5.37
CA ASP A 47 -15.40 10.47 -6.27
C ASP A 47 -15.29 9.13 -5.55
N ILE A 48 -14.35 9.01 -4.60
CA ILE A 48 -14.23 7.84 -3.74
C ILE A 48 -15.48 7.66 -2.86
N CYS A 49 -16.01 8.74 -2.26
CA CYS A 49 -17.23 8.68 -1.45
C CYS A 49 -18.41 8.17 -2.30
N ILE A 50 -18.64 8.76 -3.46
CA ILE A 50 -19.70 8.34 -4.40
C ILE A 50 -19.54 6.86 -4.75
N PHE A 51 -18.33 6.44 -5.10
CA PHE A 51 -18.05 5.06 -5.45
C PHE A 51 -18.29 4.07 -4.31
N MET A 52 -17.94 4.47 -3.07
CA MET A 52 -18.11 3.63 -1.88
C MET A 52 -19.53 3.67 -1.29
N GLY A 53 -20.44 4.46 -1.88
CA GLY A 53 -21.78 4.68 -1.35
C GLY A 53 -21.80 5.44 -0.01
N VAL A 54 -20.79 6.27 0.23
CA VAL A 54 -20.69 7.17 1.38
C VAL A 54 -21.15 8.55 0.96
N ASP A 55 -21.75 9.30 1.89
CA ASP A 55 -22.19 10.67 1.62
C ASP A 55 -21.02 11.54 1.15
N ALA A 56 -21.11 12.08 -0.06
CA ALA A 56 -20.07 12.89 -0.66
C ALA A 56 -19.84 14.23 0.08
N THR A 57 -20.82 14.68 0.89
CA THR A 57 -20.65 15.87 1.75
C THR A 57 -19.59 15.67 2.83
N LEU A 58 -19.17 14.43 3.06
CA LEU A 58 -18.05 14.10 3.96
C LEU A 58 -16.81 14.95 3.68
N VAL A 59 -16.53 15.29 2.42
CA VAL A 59 -15.39 16.12 2.03
C VAL A 59 -15.38 17.49 2.71
N THR A 60 -16.56 18.03 3.04
CA THR A 60 -16.69 19.33 3.73
C THR A 60 -16.23 19.29 5.19
N SER A 61 -16.12 18.11 5.79
CA SER A 61 -15.60 17.91 7.15
C SER A 61 -14.08 17.77 7.21
N ILE A 62 -13.41 17.71 6.06
CA ILE A 62 -11.95 17.58 5.93
C ILE A 62 -11.35 18.98 5.78
N ALA A 63 -10.35 19.28 6.60
CA ALA A 63 -9.56 20.50 6.44
C ALA A 63 -8.50 20.30 5.35
N PHE A 64 -8.22 21.36 4.59
CA PHE A 64 -7.20 21.36 3.53
C PHE A 64 -6.24 22.52 3.75
N GLN A 65 -4.94 22.24 3.80
CA GLN A 65 -3.92 23.21 4.20
C GLN A 65 -2.69 23.14 3.31
N THR A 66 -2.15 24.30 2.93
CA THR A 66 -0.84 24.42 2.28
C THR A 66 0.28 24.79 3.25
N ASP A 67 -0.05 25.07 4.51
CA ASP A 67 0.93 25.25 5.58
C ASP A 67 1.06 23.97 6.39
N LEU A 68 2.26 23.39 6.37
CA LEU A 68 2.54 22.10 7.03
C LEU A 68 2.32 22.19 8.55
N ARG A 69 2.75 23.28 9.19
CA ARG A 69 2.58 23.46 10.63
C ARG A 69 1.11 23.48 11.03
N GLN A 70 0.30 24.26 10.35
CA GLN A 70 -1.14 24.32 10.61
C GLN A 70 -1.83 22.97 10.39
N ALA A 71 -1.31 22.16 9.44
CA ALA A 71 -1.88 20.85 9.18
C ALA A 71 -1.59 19.83 10.29
N VAL A 72 -0.46 19.96 11.02
CA VAL A 72 0.01 18.89 11.91
C VAL A 72 0.09 19.24 13.39
N GLU A 73 0.02 20.52 13.77
CA GLU A 73 0.26 20.96 15.15
C GLU A 73 -0.73 20.37 16.18
N SER A 74 -1.96 20.07 15.75
CA SER A 74 -3.01 19.45 16.56
C SER A 74 -3.25 17.97 16.25
N ALA A 75 -2.44 17.36 15.39
CA ALA A 75 -2.62 15.97 14.99
C ALA A 75 -2.14 14.99 16.07
N ASP A 76 -2.96 13.98 16.36
CA ASP A 76 -2.59 12.82 17.16
C ASP A 76 -1.81 11.80 16.32
N VAL A 77 -2.08 11.77 15.02
CA VAL A 77 -1.45 10.86 14.04
C VAL A 77 -1.18 11.59 12.73
N VAL A 78 0.00 11.42 12.20
CA VAL A 78 0.38 11.92 10.87
C VAL A 78 0.71 10.73 9.97
N ILE A 79 0.08 10.66 8.80
CA ILE A 79 0.36 9.65 7.77
C ILE A 79 0.92 10.36 6.55
N GLU A 80 2.18 10.11 6.23
CA GLU A 80 2.89 10.69 5.10
C GLU A 80 2.70 9.82 3.85
N SER A 81 2.22 10.44 2.77
CA SER A 81 1.97 9.86 1.45
C SER A 81 2.55 10.73 0.32
N ALA A 82 3.66 11.43 0.59
CA ALA A 82 4.40 12.22 -0.38
C ALA A 82 5.13 11.32 -1.41
N PRO A 83 5.72 11.89 -2.49
CA PRO A 83 6.45 11.12 -3.50
C PRO A 83 7.50 10.18 -2.91
N GLU A 84 7.67 8.99 -3.54
CA GLU A 84 8.56 7.92 -3.10
C GLU A 84 10.03 8.26 -3.38
N LYS A 85 10.51 9.32 -2.70
CA LYS A 85 11.89 9.83 -2.78
C LYS A 85 12.46 9.96 -1.36
N PRO A 86 13.56 9.25 -1.05
CA PRO A 86 14.14 9.27 0.30
C PRO A 86 14.40 10.68 0.84
N GLU A 87 14.98 11.56 0.02
CA GLU A 87 15.35 12.92 0.44
C GLU A 87 14.13 13.74 0.82
N VAL A 88 13.02 13.61 0.08
CA VAL A 88 11.76 14.32 0.36
C VAL A 88 11.17 13.83 1.68
N LYS A 89 11.10 12.50 1.87
CA LYS A 89 10.53 11.91 3.09
C LYS A 89 11.36 12.24 4.34
N ILE A 90 12.69 12.22 4.24
CA ILE A 90 13.59 12.60 5.34
C ILE A 90 13.34 14.04 5.77
N GLN A 91 13.26 14.99 4.82
CA GLN A 91 12.98 16.40 5.12
C GLN A 91 11.60 16.57 5.78
N ILE A 92 10.57 15.88 5.28
CA ILE A 92 9.24 15.91 5.88
C ILE A 92 9.29 15.40 7.31
N PHE A 93 9.89 14.24 7.58
CA PHE A 93 9.91 13.65 8.91
C PHE A 93 10.73 14.47 9.93
N ALA A 94 11.82 15.10 9.50
CA ALA A 94 12.55 16.05 10.32
C ALA A 94 11.69 17.26 10.73
N ALA A 95 10.92 17.82 9.78
CA ALA A 95 10.00 18.92 10.03
C ALA A 95 8.82 18.47 10.94
N LEU A 96 8.24 17.30 10.71
CA LEU A 96 7.17 16.73 11.53
C LEU A 96 7.60 16.54 12.98
N ASP A 97 8.84 16.11 13.22
CA ASP A 97 9.35 15.94 14.57
C ASP A 97 9.34 17.25 15.39
N GLU A 98 9.61 18.37 14.74
CA GLU A 98 9.61 19.68 15.38
C GLU A 98 8.20 20.28 15.55
N MET A 99 7.30 19.97 14.62
CA MET A 99 5.99 20.61 14.50
C MET A 99 4.85 19.89 15.25
N THR A 100 5.05 18.60 15.56
CA THR A 100 4.00 17.78 16.18
C THR A 100 4.21 17.58 17.67
N SER A 101 3.11 17.30 18.39
CA SER A 101 3.15 16.88 19.79
C SER A 101 4.10 15.68 20.00
N PRO A 102 4.83 15.60 21.13
CA PRO A 102 5.66 14.43 21.46
C PRO A 102 4.90 13.09 21.47
N HIS A 103 3.58 13.12 21.67
CA HIS A 103 2.72 11.93 21.72
C HIS A 103 2.12 11.55 20.38
N ALA A 104 2.22 12.42 19.37
CA ALA A 104 1.70 12.15 18.04
C ALA A 104 2.48 11.00 17.36
N LEU A 105 1.77 10.07 16.73
CA LEU A 105 2.35 9.01 15.93
C LEU A 105 2.71 9.55 14.55
N LEU A 106 3.90 9.20 14.06
CA LEU A 106 4.37 9.58 12.73
C LEU A 106 4.54 8.33 11.88
N ALA A 107 3.77 8.21 10.81
CA ALA A 107 3.81 7.04 9.94
C ALA A 107 4.11 7.42 8.49
N SER A 108 4.98 6.66 7.82
CA SER A 108 5.17 6.77 6.37
C SER A 108 4.39 5.69 5.64
N ASN A 109 3.68 6.09 4.60
CA ASN A 109 3.04 5.18 3.64
C ASN A 109 4.01 4.76 2.51
N THR A 110 5.31 4.78 2.75
CA THR A 110 6.31 4.28 1.81
C THR A 110 6.08 2.81 1.48
N SER A 111 6.35 2.43 0.24
CA SER A 111 6.20 1.05 -0.21
C SER A 111 7.47 0.22 -0.06
N VAL A 112 8.65 0.86 -0.14
CA VAL A 112 9.93 0.13 -0.23
C VAL A 112 11.09 0.76 0.56
N ILE A 113 10.97 2.05 0.95
CA ILE A 113 12.06 2.74 1.65
C ILE A 113 12.05 2.34 3.14
N PRO A 114 13.16 1.85 3.69
CA PRO A 114 13.24 1.55 5.11
C PRO A 114 12.88 2.75 6.00
N ILE A 115 12.14 2.52 7.06
CA ILE A 115 11.72 3.54 8.01
C ILE A 115 12.94 4.15 8.72
N SER A 116 13.96 3.35 8.98
CA SER A 116 15.25 3.79 9.50
C SER A 116 15.93 4.84 8.62
N THR A 117 15.81 4.71 7.30
CA THR A 117 16.29 5.71 6.34
C THR A 117 15.49 7.01 6.43
N ILE A 118 14.15 6.92 6.44
CA ILE A 118 13.26 8.07 6.51
C ILE A 118 13.45 8.85 7.82
N ALA A 119 13.61 8.14 8.93
CA ALA A 119 13.74 8.73 10.27
C ALA A 119 15.17 9.12 10.65
N ARG A 120 16.13 9.12 9.72
CA ARG A 120 17.55 9.35 10.06
C ARG A 120 17.78 10.66 10.82
N ASP A 121 17.09 11.73 10.44
CA ASP A 121 17.24 13.09 11.00
C ASP A 121 16.19 13.43 12.07
N VAL A 122 15.34 12.48 12.45
CA VAL A 122 14.32 12.61 13.51
C VAL A 122 15.01 12.42 14.88
N ARG A 123 14.66 13.25 15.86
CA ARG A 123 15.19 13.14 17.23
C ARG A 123 14.37 12.16 18.08
N ARG A 124 13.03 12.26 18.03
CA ARG A 124 12.07 11.44 18.78
C ARG A 124 11.61 10.25 17.94
N LYS A 125 12.53 9.33 17.62
CA LYS A 125 12.30 8.21 16.69
C LYS A 125 11.33 7.16 17.21
N ASN A 126 11.16 7.04 18.52
CA ASN A 126 10.35 6.01 19.16
C ASN A 126 8.86 6.01 18.72
N ARG A 127 8.37 7.11 18.15
CA ARG A 127 7.00 7.29 17.64
C ARG A 127 6.89 7.19 16.11
N VAL A 128 7.98 6.85 15.43
CA VAL A 128 8.04 6.75 13.96
C VAL A 128 7.94 5.29 13.53
N MET A 129 7.09 5.03 12.52
CA MET A 129 6.85 3.71 11.96
C MET A 129 6.44 3.77 10.49
N GLY A 130 6.34 2.65 9.84
CA GLY A 130 5.64 2.52 8.56
C GLY A 130 4.16 2.24 8.79
N ALA A 131 3.31 2.78 7.91
CA ALA A 131 1.92 2.37 7.76
C ALA A 131 1.65 2.25 6.25
N HIS A 132 2.08 1.11 5.69
CA HIS A 132 2.01 0.86 4.26
C HIS A 132 0.64 0.35 3.87
N PHE A 133 -0.18 1.25 3.32
CA PHE A 133 -1.47 0.93 2.72
C PHE A 133 -1.29 0.40 1.30
N TRP A 134 -2.16 -0.51 0.91
CA TRP A 134 -2.19 -1.05 -0.46
C TRP A 134 -3.19 -0.28 -1.33
N ASN A 135 -2.82 -0.09 -2.60
CA ASN A 135 -3.63 0.66 -3.57
C ASN A 135 -4.75 -0.22 -4.20
N PRO A 136 -6.00 0.26 -4.23
CA PRO A 136 -6.53 1.47 -3.61
C PRO A 136 -6.88 1.22 -2.12
N PRO A 137 -6.54 2.15 -1.20
CA PRO A 137 -6.62 1.91 0.25
C PRO A 137 -8.06 1.68 0.75
N TYR A 138 -9.05 2.26 0.09
CA TYR A 138 -10.47 2.09 0.42
C TYR A 138 -11.07 0.74 -0.05
N LEU A 139 -10.33 -0.05 -0.84
CA LEU A 139 -10.73 -1.39 -1.30
C LEU A 139 -9.85 -2.51 -0.73
N VAL A 140 -8.56 -2.25 -0.56
CA VAL A 140 -7.60 -3.23 -0.01
C VAL A 140 -7.41 -2.94 1.46
N PRO A 141 -7.82 -3.84 2.38
CA PRO A 141 -7.82 -3.54 3.81
C PRO A 141 -6.45 -3.68 4.46
N LEU A 142 -5.51 -4.39 3.84
CA LEU A 142 -4.20 -4.66 4.42
C LEU A 142 -3.43 -3.37 4.65
N VAL A 143 -2.91 -3.20 5.88
CA VAL A 143 -1.91 -2.18 6.21
C VAL A 143 -0.76 -2.84 6.94
N GLU A 144 0.46 -2.75 6.40
CA GLU A 144 1.67 -3.22 7.07
C GLU A 144 2.16 -2.14 8.04
N VAL A 145 2.08 -2.41 9.34
CA VAL A 145 2.64 -1.54 10.37
C VAL A 145 4.08 -1.98 10.64
N VAL A 146 5.03 -1.20 10.14
CA VAL A 146 6.46 -1.57 10.11
C VAL A 146 7.20 -0.90 11.26
N GLU A 147 7.82 -1.70 12.10
CA GLU A 147 8.66 -1.25 13.21
C GLU A 147 10.12 -1.20 12.79
N ALA A 148 10.75 -0.04 12.96
CA ALA A 148 12.20 0.07 12.97
C ALA A 148 12.73 -0.27 14.39
N GLU A 149 14.04 -0.46 14.53
CA GLU A 149 14.67 -0.83 15.79
C GLU A 149 14.37 0.14 16.96
N PHE A 150 14.13 1.40 16.62
CA PHE A 150 13.82 2.47 17.58
C PHE A 150 12.32 2.66 17.83
N THR A 151 11.44 2.00 17.09
CA THR A 151 9.98 2.19 17.21
C THR A 151 9.51 1.58 18.55
N ASP A 152 8.79 2.38 19.33
CA ASP A 152 8.16 1.90 20.56
C ASP A 152 7.02 0.93 20.26
N SER A 153 7.02 -0.21 20.94
CA SER A 153 5.96 -1.22 20.77
C SER A 153 4.58 -0.70 21.14
N ASP A 154 4.47 0.20 22.13
CA ASP A 154 3.19 0.82 22.49
C ASP A 154 2.72 1.80 21.40
N ALA A 155 3.64 2.49 20.73
CA ALA A 155 3.32 3.34 19.60
C ALA A 155 2.78 2.54 18.41
N SER A 156 3.40 1.42 18.07
CA SER A 156 2.91 0.53 17.01
C SER A 156 1.59 -0.15 17.37
N ALA A 157 1.40 -0.56 18.62
CA ALA A 157 0.13 -1.12 19.09
C ALA A 157 -1.02 -0.11 18.95
N ARG A 158 -0.81 1.15 19.34
CA ARG A 158 -1.79 2.24 19.15
C ARG A 158 -2.13 2.47 17.68
N MET A 159 -1.14 2.41 16.78
CA MET A 159 -1.38 2.51 15.34
C MET A 159 -2.22 1.32 14.83
N ILE A 160 -1.91 0.11 15.24
CA ILE A 160 -2.67 -1.11 14.89
C ILE A 160 -4.13 -0.98 15.36
N GLU A 161 -4.35 -0.58 16.61
CA GLU A 161 -5.71 -0.37 17.14
C GLU A 161 -6.49 0.70 16.36
N LEU A 162 -5.82 1.82 16.02
CA LEU A 162 -6.42 2.88 15.24
C LEU A 162 -6.84 2.39 13.85
N LEU A 163 -5.94 1.71 13.13
CA LEU A 163 -6.21 1.18 11.79
C LEU A 163 -7.34 0.14 11.80
N ALA A 164 -7.34 -0.77 12.78
CA ALA A 164 -8.43 -1.72 12.96
C ALA A 164 -9.78 -1.03 13.23
N SER A 165 -9.77 0.07 14.01
CA SER A 165 -10.99 0.82 14.34
C SER A 165 -11.65 1.48 13.13
N VAL A 166 -10.89 1.74 12.05
CA VAL A 166 -11.40 2.31 10.80
C VAL A 166 -11.63 1.25 9.71
N GLY A 167 -11.64 -0.04 10.10
CA GLY A 167 -11.99 -1.15 9.23
C GLY A 167 -10.86 -1.64 8.33
N GLN A 168 -9.61 -1.30 8.66
CA GLN A 168 -8.44 -1.87 8.03
C GLN A 168 -8.03 -3.18 8.74
N GLU A 169 -7.20 -3.98 8.07
CA GLU A 169 -6.60 -5.22 8.59
C GLU A 169 -5.08 -5.00 8.77
N PRO A 170 -4.68 -4.37 9.89
CA PRO A 170 -3.27 -4.10 10.12
C PRO A 170 -2.50 -5.35 10.49
N VAL A 171 -1.32 -5.53 9.91
CA VAL A 171 -0.36 -6.58 10.27
C VAL A 171 0.94 -5.96 10.77
N ARG A 172 1.47 -6.49 11.86
CA ARG A 172 2.74 -6.04 12.42
C ARG A 172 3.90 -6.62 11.62
N VAL A 173 4.80 -5.74 11.18
CA VAL A 173 6.09 -6.10 10.57
C VAL A 173 7.20 -5.74 11.54
N ALA A 174 7.72 -6.73 12.24
CA ALA A 174 8.64 -6.55 13.39
C ALA A 174 10.07 -6.17 12.99
N LYS A 175 10.39 -6.07 11.70
CA LYS A 175 11.71 -5.65 11.22
C LYS A 175 11.57 -4.77 9.99
N ASP A 176 12.27 -3.65 10.04
CA ASP A 176 12.37 -2.69 8.93
C ASP A 176 13.35 -3.22 7.87
N ILE A 177 12.80 -3.81 6.83
CA ILE A 177 13.56 -4.32 5.67
C ILE A 177 13.00 -3.74 4.37
N PRO A 178 13.83 -3.53 3.33
CA PRO A 178 13.36 -3.00 2.04
C PRO A 178 12.19 -3.82 1.47
N GLY A 179 11.07 -3.13 1.15
CA GLY A 179 9.89 -3.76 0.54
C GLY A 179 9.02 -4.58 1.51
N PHE A 180 9.31 -4.55 2.81
CA PHE A 180 8.53 -5.16 3.90
C PHE A 180 8.19 -6.64 3.62
N ILE A 181 6.94 -7.09 3.80
CA ILE A 181 6.52 -8.47 3.50
C ILE A 181 5.91 -8.55 2.10
N GLY A 182 4.87 -7.77 1.86
CA GLY A 182 4.04 -7.93 0.67
C GLY A 182 4.77 -7.59 -0.63
N ASN A 183 5.51 -6.48 -0.68
CA ASN A 183 6.31 -6.16 -1.87
C ASN A 183 7.43 -7.17 -2.10
N ARG A 184 8.06 -7.70 -1.06
CA ARG A 184 9.09 -8.75 -1.22
C ARG A 184 8.53 -9.99 -1.90
N LEU A 185 7.38 -10.50 -1.40
CA LEU A 185 6.71 -11.67 -1.99
C LEU A 185 6.25 -11.39 -3.41
N GLN A 186 5.62 -10.23 -3.64
CA GLN A 186 5.15 -9.84 -4.96
C GLN A 186 6.29 -9.70 -5.98
N HIS A 187 7.42 -9.10 -5.58
CA HIS A 187 8.56 -8.93 -6.46
C HIS A 187 9.39 -10.20 -6.65
N ALA A 188 9.41 -11.12 -5.70
CA ALA A 188 9.97 -12.46 -5.90
C ALA A 188 9.21 -13.23 -6.99
N LEU A 189 7.87 -13.20 -6.94
CA LEU A 189 7.03 -13.77 -7.98
C LEU A 189 7.23 -13.09 -9.34
N LYS A 190 7.28 -11.73 -9.36
CA LYS A 190 7.50 -10.98 -10.61
C LYS A 190 8.87 -11.27 -11.22
N ARG A 191 9.92 -11.44 -10.41
CA ARG A 191 11.26 -11.77 -10.92
C ARG A 191 11.23 -13.05 -11.72
N GLU A 192 10.67 -14.11 -11.16
CA GLU A 192 10.54 -15.40 -11.86
C GLU A 192 9.63 -15.30 -13.09
N ALA A 193 8.49 -14.63 -12.98
CA ALA A 193 7.58 -14.42 -14.11
C ALA A 193 8.23 -13.70 -15.29
N ILE A 194 9.08 -12.69 -15.02
CA ILE A 194 9.84 -11.96 -16.05
C ILE A 194 10.91 -12.89 -16.68
N ALA A 195 11.60 -13.67 -15.87
CA ALA A 195 12.63 -14.60 -16.35
C ALA A 195 12.04 -15.67 -17.28
N LEU A 196 10.89 -16.24 -16.95
CA LEU A 196 10.18 -17.21 -17.80
C LEU A 196 9.87 -16.64 -19.20
N VAL A 197 9.40 -15.40 -19.24
CA VAL A 197 9.11 -14.71 -20.52
C VAL A 197 10.42 -14.39 -21.26
N ALA A 198 11.41 -13.86 -20.57
CA ALA A 198 12.70 -13.48 -21.16
C ALA A 198 13.45 -14.67 -21.77
N ASN A 199 13.35 -15.84 -21.14
CA ASN A 199 13.97 -17.09 -21.57
C ASN A 199 13.13 -17.85 -22.62
N GLY A 200 11.97 -17.29 -23.04
CA GLY A 200 11.13 -17.89 -24.08
C GLY A 200 10.42 -19.18 -23.63
N VAL A 201 10.28 -19.41 -22.32
CA VAL A 201 9.53 -20.57 -21.81
C VAL A 201 8.05 -20.43 -22.19
N CYS A 202 7.50 -19.21 -22.10
CA CYS A 202 6.13 -18.87 -22.51
C CYS A 202 6.00 -17.37 -22.69
N ASP A 203 4.85 -16.91 -23.20
CA ASP A 203 4.49 -15.50 -23.26
C ASP A 203 3.88 -14.99 -21.94
N ALA A 204 3.75 -13.67 -21.82
CA ALA A 204 3.21 -13.03 -20.63
C ALA A 204 1.75 -13.42 -20.34
N GLU A 205 0.95 -13.68 -21.39
CA GLU A 205 -0.44 -14.12 -21.25
C GLU A 205 -0.52 -15.48 -20.59
N THR A 206 0.35 -16.40 -20.99
CA THR A 206 0.42 -17.74 -20.42
C THR A 206 0.86 -17.71 -18.96
N VAL A 207 1.88 -16.91 -18.59
CA VAL A 207 2.28 -16.71 -17.19
C VAL A 207 1.08 -16.23 -16.35
N ASP A 208 0.42 -15.19 -16.80
CA ASP A 208 -0.72 -14.61 -16.09
C ASP A 208 -1.90 -15.61 -15.97
N ARG A 209 -2.15 -16.41 -16.99
CA ARG A 209 -3.19 -17.47 -16.94
C ARG A 209 -2.86 -18.55 -15.94
N VAL A 210 -1.60 -19.03 -15.92
CA VAL A 210 -1.15 -20.04 -14.94
C VAL A 210 -1.32 -19.51 -13.51
N ILE A 211 -0.91 -18.26 -13.25
CA ILE A 211 -1.07 -17.66 -11.93
C ILE A 211 -2.57 -17.55 -11.57
N LYS A 212 -3.39 -16.96 -12.43
CA LYS A 212 -4.81 -16.68 -12.15
C LYS A 212 -5.66 -17.94 -11.99
N LEU A 213 -5.42 -18.97 -12.80
CA LEU A 213 -6.21 -20.20 -12.81
C LEU A 213 -5.61 -21.30 -11.92
N GLY A 214 -4.33 -21.17 -11.57
CA GLY A 214 -3.61 -22.10 -10.71
C GLY A 214 -3.63 -21.67 -9.25
N PHE A 215 -2.44 -21.46 -8.68
CA PHE A 215 -2.29 -21.17 -7.26
C PHE A 215 -2.90 -19.83 -6.83
N GLY A 216 -2.93 -18.83 -7.70
CA GLY A 216 -3.51 -17.52 -7.40
C GLY A 216 -5.02 -17.58 -7.11
N ALA A 217 -5.74 -18.53 -7.70
CA ALA A 217 -7.17 -18.70 -7.46
C ALA A 217 -7.52 -19.03 -6.01
N ARG A 218 -6.59 -19.58 -5.24
CA ARG A 218 -6.80 -19.99 -3.83
C ARG A 218 -6.13 -19.06 -2.81
N LEU A 219 -5.26 -18.12 -3.24
CA LEU A 219 -4.52 -17.24 -2.32
C LEU A 219 -5.43 -16.35 -1.46
N GLY A 220 -6.65 -16.09 -1.88
CA GLY A 220 -7.62 -15.34 -1.06
C GLY A 220 -8.22 -16.13 0.12
N VAL A 221 -8.00 -17.45 0.17
CA VAL A 221 -8.53 -18.34 1.19
C VAL A 221 -7.42 -19.10 1.91
N LEU A 222 -6.36 -19.42 1.21
CA LEU A 222 -5.27 -20.28 1.69
C LEU A 222 -3.94 -19.55 1.48
N GLY A 223 -3.28 -19.18 2.57
CA GLY A 223 -1.96 -18.58 2.54
C GLY A 223 -0.89 -19.56 2.05
N THR A 224 0.22 -19.04 1.55
CA THR A 224 1.30 -19.87 0.96
C THR A 224 1.89 -20.87 1.96
N LEU A 225 2.05 -20.49 3.23
CA LEU A 225 2.59 -21.39 4.27
C LEU A 225 1.53 -22.39 4.75
N GLU A 226 0.27 -21.97 4.90
CA GLU A 226 -0.85 -22.88 5.17
C GLU A 226 -1.00 -23.94 4.08
N GLN A 227 -0.78 -23.56 2.82
CA GLN A 227 -0.81 -24.49 1.70
C GLN A 227 0.32 -25.52 1.81
N SER A 228 1.52 -25.10 2.25
CA SER A 228 2.65 -26.01 2.47
C SER A 228 2.36 -27.03 3.59
N ASP A 229 1.72 -26.59 4.68
CA ASP A 229 1.28 -27.48 5.75
C ASP A 229 0.17 -28.43 5.26
N LEU A 230 -0.77 -27.92 4.49
CA LEU A 230 -1.88 -28.71 3.94
C LEU A 230 -1.41 -29.88 3.07
N VAL A 231 -0.39 -29.67 2.22
CA VAL A 231 0.14 -30.73 1.32
C VAL A 231 1.25 -31.57 1.96
N GLY A 232 1.79 -31.12 3.07
CA GLY A 232 2.89 -31.74 3.81
C GLY A 232 4.25 -31.13 3.50
N LEU A 233 4.99 -30.78 4.55
CA LEU A 233 6.31 -30.14 4.45
C LEU A 233 7.36 -31.04 3.80
N ASN A 234 7.22 -32.37 3.92
CA ASN A 234 8.08 -33.33 3.21
C ASN A 234 7.92 -33.20 1.69
N LEU A 235 6.70 -33.11 1.17
CA LEU A 235 6.46 -32.87 -0.26
C LEU A 235 7.00 -31.50 -0.70
N THR A 236 6.76 -30.47 0.09
CA THR A 236 7.31 -29.12 -0.17
C THR A 236 8.83 -29.16 -0.24
N LEU A 237 9.51 -29.87 0.68
CA LEU A 237 10.94 -30.02 0.70
C LEU A 237 11.46 -30.75 -0.55
N ASP A 238 10.80 -31.82 -0.99
CA ASP A 238 11.21 -32.57 -2.17
C ASP A 238 11.07 -31.75 -3.45
N ILE A 239 10.00 -30.96 -3.57
CA ILE A 239 9.80 -30.01 -4.67
C ILE A 239 10.91 -28.95 -4.66
N HIS A 240 11.22 -28.38 -3.49
CA HIS A 240 12.26 -27.35 -3.35
C HIS A 240 13.64 -27.84 -3.77
N ARG A 241 13.99 -29.13 -3.48
CA ARG A 241 15.28 -29.72 -3.91
C ARG A 241 15.47 -29.71 -5.42
N ILE A 242 14.36 -29.72 -6.18
CA ILE A 242 14.40 -29.71 -7.65
C ILE A 242 14.30 -28.29 -8.19
N VAL A 243 13.30 -27.52 -7.71
CA VAL A 243 12.91 -26.26 -8.36
C VAL A 243 13.79 -25.08 -7.93
N MET A 244 14.20 -25.02 -6.65
CA MET A 244 14.88 -23.83 -6.11
C MET A 244 16.24 -23.55 -6.76
N ALA A 245 16.91 -24.57 -7.28
CA ALA A 245 18.20 -24.41 -7.96
C ALA A 245 18.09 -23.76 -9.35
N ASP A 246 16.90 -23.80 -9.95
CA ASP A 246 16.63 -23.35 -11.33
C ASP A 246 15.89 -22.00 -11.40
N LEU A 247 15.37 -21.52 -10.27
CA LEU A 247 14.70 -20.22 -10.21
C LEU A 247 15.66 -19.06 -10.43
N ASP A 248 15.17 -17.99 -11.04
CA ASP A 248 15.95 -16.79 -11.27
C ASP A 248 16.44 -16.16 -9.95
N VAL A 249 17.73 -15.86 -9.90
CA VAL A 249 18.41 -15.22 -8.76
C VAL A 249 19.08 -13.90 -9.17
N THR A 250 18.68 -13.29 -10.28
CA THR A 250 19.24 -12.03 -10.78
C THR A 250 19.19 -10.95 -9.68
N PRO A 251 20.35 -10.38 -9.28
CA PRO A 251 20.42 -9.37 -8.24
C PRO A 251 20.10 -7.98 -8.81
N GLY A 252 18.85 -7.61 -8.85
CA GLY A 252 18.42 -6.29 -9.37
C GLY A 252 17.33 -6.43 -10.43
N PRO A 253 17.06 -5.35 -11.19
CA PRO A 253 16.11 -5.42 -12.29
C PRO A 253 16.60 -6.42 -13.36
N HIS A 254 15.68 -7.22 -13.87
CA HIS A 254 16.00 -8.16 -14.94
C HIS A 254 16.33 -7.40 -16.25
N PRO A 255 17.39 -7.74 -17.02
CA PRO A 255 17.79 -7.02 -18.24
C PRO A 255 16.68 -6.89 -19.28
N TYR A 256 15.79 -7.89 -19.37
CA TYR A 256 14.62 -7.83 -20.24
C TYR A 256 13.64 -6.69 -19.83
N LEU A 257 13.43 -6.48 -18.53
CA LEU A 257 12.61 -5.36 -18.04
C LEU A 257 13.29 -4.01 -18.32
N GLU A 258 14.61 -3.90 -18.11
CA GLU A 258 15.36 -2.70 -18.42
C GLU A 258 15.29 -2.36 -19.92
N LYS A 259 15.39 -3.38 -20.78
CA LYS A 259 15.22 -3.21 -22.22
C LYS A 259 13.84 -2.68 -22.58
N LEU A 260 12.75 -3.25 -22.05
CA LEU A 260 11.40 -2.76 -22.30
C LEU A 260 11.27 -1.27 -21.93
N VAL A 261 11.79 -0.89 -20.76
CA VAL A 261 11.76 0.51 -20.30
C VAL A 261 12.58 1.42 -21.20
N SER A 262 13.78 1.01 -21.63
CA SER A 262 14.63 1.81 -22.53
C SER A 262 14.04 1.97 -23.92
N ASP A 263 13.28 0.99 -24.39
CA ASP A 263 12.56 1.02 -25.67
C ASP A 263 11.25 1.86 -25.59
N GLY A 264 10.94 2.43 -24.41
CA GLY A 264 9.73 3.23 -24.19
C GLY A 264 8.46 2.40 -23.97
N HIS A 265 8.58 1.09 -23.80
CA HIS A 265 7.48 0.17 -23.50
C HIS A 265 7.13 0.22 -22.01
N LEU A 266 6.41 1.26 -21.60
CA LEU A 266 6.12 1.58 -20.21
C LEU A 266 4.78 1.03 -19.69
N GLY A 267 4.21 0.05 -20.39
CA GLY A 267 2.92 -0.56 -20.06
C GLY A 267 1.73 0.23 -20.60
N MET A 268 0.60 0.19 -19.89
CA MET A 268 -0.67 0.82 -20.32
C MET A 268 -0.54 2.30 -20.66
N LYS A 269 0.36 3.04 -20.01
CA LYS A 269 0.54 4.49 -20.24
C LYS A 269 1.23 4.83 -21.56
N SER A 270 1.96 3.89 -22.16
CA SER A 270 2.63 4.06 -23.45
C SER A 270 2.02 3.19 -24.56
N GLY A 271 0.98 2.40 -24.25
CA GLY A 271 0.36 1.48 -25.18
C GLY A 271 1.09 0.16 -25.38
N ALA A 272 2.30 0.01 -24.85
CA ALA A 272 3.12 -1.20 -24.96
C ALA A 272 3.88 -1.50 -23.68
N GLY A 273 4.09 -2.80 -23.38
CA GLY A 273 4.83 -3.31 -22.23
C GLY A 273 5.06 -4.81 -22.39
N PHE A 274 4.72 -5.62 -21.39
CA PHE A 274 4.60 -7.09 -21.55
C PHE A 274 3.44 -7.45 -22.47
N TYR A 275 2.52 -6.52 -22.71
CA TYR A 275 1.37 -6.63 -23.60
C TYR A 275 1.26 -5.39 -24.47
N GLU A 276 0.54 -5.55 -25.60
CA GLU A 276 0.01 -4.42 -26.38
C GLU A 276 -1.30 -3.93 -25.76
N TRP A 277 -1.36 -2.62 -25.51
CA TRP A 277 -2.47 -1.97 -24.82
C TRP A 277 -3.18 -0.96 -25.72
N THR A 278 -4.47 -1.17 -25.92
CA THR A 278 -5.40 -0.11 -26.32
C THR A 278 -6.03 0.50 -25.07
N GLU A 279 -6.57 1.71 -25.18
CA GLU A 279 -7.30 2.35 -24.09
C GLU A 279 -8.46 1.47 -23.58
N GLU A 280 -9.23 0.89 -24.50
CA GLU A 280 -10.32 -0.04 -24.19
C GLU A 280 -9.84 -1.27 -23.37
N LYS A 281 -8.76 -1.90 -23.79
CA LYS A 281 -8.18 -3.03 -23.04
C LYS A 281 -7.73 -2.62 -21.65
N ALA A 282 -7.06 -1.46 -21.55
CA ALA A 282 -6.58 -0.93 -20.26
C ALA A 282 -7.74 -0.61 -19.32
N ASP A 283 -8.79 0.03 -19.82
CA ASP A 283 -10.00 0.33 -19.03
C ASP A 283 -10.75 -0.94 -18.64
N GLY A 284 -10.83 -1.91 -19.52
CA GLY A 284 -11.38 -3.22 -19.19
C GLY A 284 -10.66 -3.91 -18.03
N VAL A 285 -9.32 -3.81 -17.95
CA VAL A 285 -8.56 -4.33 -16.80
C VAL A 285 -8.85 -3.54 -15.52
N ARG A 286 -8.84 -2.21 -15.58
CA ARG A 286 -9.15 -1.34 -14.43
C ARG A 286 -10.55 -1.64 -13.88
N GLN A 287 -11.53 -1.77 -14.75
CA GLN A 287 -12.92 -2.07 -14.36
C GLN A 287 -13.06 -3.46 -13.73
N ARG A 288 -12.45 -4.50 -14.32
CA ARG A 288 -12.48 -5.85 -13.75
C ARG A 288 -11.86 -5.89 -12.35
N LEU A 289 -10.69 -5.24 -12.18
CA LEU A 289 -10.02 -5.15 -10.86
C LEU A 289 -10.93 -4.43 -9.86
N ARG A 290 -11.47 -3.28 -10.23
CA ARG A 290 -12.36 -2.47 -9.37
C ARG A 290 -13.60 -3.27 -8.95
N THR A 291 -14.26 -3.95 -9.88
CA THR A 291 -15.43 -4.79 -9.62
C THR A 291 -15.11 -5.94 -8.68
N PHE A 292 -13.99 -6.63 -8.90
CA PHE A 292 -13.53 -7.72 -8.05
C PHE A 292 -13.29 -7.24 -6.61
N LEU A 293 -12.50 -6.19 -6.44
CA LEU A 293 -12.19 -5.65 -5.12
C LEU A 293 -13.43 -5.12 -4.39
N SER A 294 -14.37 -4.47 -5.10
CA SER A 294 -15.63 -4.00 -4.49
C SER A 294 -16.48 -5.16 -3.95
N ARG A 295 -16.52 -6.28 -4.68
CA ARG A 295 -17.21 -7.49 -4.20
C ARG A 295 -16.55 -8.04 -2.94
N GLN A 296 -15.21 -8.09 -2.90
CA GLN A 296 -14.48 -8.53 -1.71
C GLN A 296 -14.74 -7.63 -0.48
N VAL A 297 -14.87 -6.31 -0.68
CA VAL A 297 -15.27 -5.38 0.41
C VAL A 297 -16.68 -5.68 0.91
N ALA A 298 -17.63 -5.90 0.01
CA ALA A 298 -19.01 -6.20 0.37
C ALA A 298 -19.13 -7.52 1.15
N GLU A 299 -18.42 -8.56 0.71
CA GLU A 299 -18.38 -9.87 1.38
C GLU A 299 -17.81 -9.75 2.81
N ARG A 300 -16.71 -9.04 2.99
CA ARG A 300 -16.11 -8.79 4.33
C ARG A 300 -17.06 -8.04 5.26
N ARG A 301 -17.69 -6.97 4.77
CA ARG A 301 -18.67 -6.21 5.56
C ARG A 301 -19.84 -7.08 6.02
N ALA A 302 -20.33 -7.97 5.15
CA ALA A 302 -21.40 -8.89 5.50
C ALA A 302 -20.98 -9.91 6.58
N GLN A 303 -19.74 -10.44 6.50
CA GLN A 303 -19.18 -11.36 7.51
C GLN A 303 -19.03 -10.67 8.87
N THR A 304 -18.49 -9.44 8.90
CA THR A 304 -18.32 -8.67 10.15
C THR A 304 -19.67 -8.33 10.79
N ALA A 305 -20.69 -8.03 10.01
CA ALA A 305 -22.04 -7.76 10.50
C ALA A 305 -22.73 -9.03 11.05
N GLY A 306 -22.41 -10.20 10.51
CA GLY A 306 -22.93 -11.49 10.98
C GLY A 306 -22.33 -11.98 12.30
N VAL A 307 -21.09 -11.61 12.60
CA VAL A 307 -20.40 -11.99 13.85
C VAL A 307 -20.84 -11.14 15.05
N ARG A 308 -21.46 -9.98 14.82
CA ARG A 308 -21.96 -9.08 15.88
C ARG A 308 -23.41 -9.37 16.33
N LYS A 309 -24.02 -10.42 15.78
CA LYS A 309 -25.33 -10.95 16.21
C LYS A 309 -25.16 -12.25 16.99
#